data_d92f6d008788014b5b1e10a31fa6b21e
#
_entry.id   d92f6d008788014b5b1e10a31fa6b21e
#
_cell.length_a   1.000
_cell.length_b   1.000
_cell.length_c   1.000
_cell.angle_alpha   90.00
_cell.angle_beta   90.00
_cell.angle_gamma   90.00
#
_symmetry.space_group_name_H-M   'P 1'
#
loop_
_entity.id
_entity.type
_entity.pdbx_description
1 polymer ?
#
loop_
_entity_poly.entity_id
_entity_poly.type
_entity_poly.pdbx_seq_one_letter_code
_entity_poly.pdbx_strand_id
1 'polypeptide(L)'
;MGVFDWLRRDAPLLHVAGDRGTGPVVVMIHGIASSSVTFHHLVPLLESSHRCITIDVLGFGDSPAPEGATYTLDEHAAALDSTIRSLDLRDPFTLVGHSLGSLIAARYASTHRRELARLVLVSSPIYLPPEVLGDRLDRASMGAYFSVYEFLRSNADFTQRTAAALAAVAPIKNVLELSEKNWQPFMLSLKNAIESQTTLADLSRVRVPIDLVYGALDPFLAPGGLAIVEQLRHVTSHRVSGVAHIIRPKLAAAVAKVVVEPPSIVHLAGSGEQP
;
A
#
# COMPACT_ATOMS: atom_id res chain seq x y z
N MET A 1 -2.04 -10.29 -27.08
CA MET A 1 -1.04 -9.52 -26.34
C MET A 1 -1.74 -8.29 -25.81
N GLY A 2 -2.05 -8.26 -24.51
CA GLY A 2 -2.79 -7.14 -23.91
C GLY A 2 -1.88 -5.95 -23.63
N VAL A 3 -2.47 -4.76 -23.42
CA VAL A 3 -1.75 -3.54 -22.99
C VAL A 3 -0.89 -3.80 -21.75
N PHE A 4 -1.30 -4.72 -20.88
CA PHE A 4 -0.56 -5.18 -19.69
C PHE A 4 0.75 -5.93 -20.01
N ASP A 5 0.82 -6.70 -21.10
CA ASP A 5 2.04 -7.43 -21.45
C ASP A 5 3.14 -6.50 -21.97
N TRP A 6 2.75 -5.36 -22.56
CA TRP A 6 3.69 -4.34 -23.00
C TRP A 6 4.27 -3.55 -21.82
N LEU A 7 3.42 -3.11 -20.89
CA LEU A 7 3.86 -2.43 -19.66
C LEU A 7 4.84 -3.28 -18.81
N ARG A 8 4.68 -4.61 -18.84
CA ARG A 8 5.53 -5.54 -18.08
C ARG A 8 6.94 -5.71 -18.65
N ARG A 9 7.12 -5.60 -19.96
CA ARG A 9 8.43 -5.86 -20.59
C ARG A 9 9.43 -4.74 -20.39
N ASP A 10 8.95 -3.51 -20.24
CA ASP A 10 9.78 -2.30 -20.14
C ASP A 10 9.68 -1.62 -18.77
N ALA A 11 8.98 -2.24 -17.81
CA ALA A 11 8.84 -1.68 -16.47
C ALA A 11 10.20 -1.65 -15.75
N PRO A 12 10.58 -0.52 -15.16
CA PRO A 12 11.87 -0.39 -14.49
C PRO A 12 11.93 -1.26 -13.23
N LEU A 13 13.14 -1.72 -12.88
CA LEU A 13 13.40 -2.34 -11.58
C LEU A 13 13.39 -1.26 -10.51
N LEU A 14 12.68 -1.55 -9.42
CA LEU A 14 12.65 -0.71 -8.23
C LEU A 14 13.88 -0.95 -7.34
N HIS A 15 14.22 0.03 -6.53
CA HIS A 15 15.29 -0.08 -5.56
C HIS A 15 14.89 -1.01 -4.41
N VAL A 16 15.65 -2.07 -4.20
CA VAL A 16 15.56 -2.95 -3.03
C VAL A 16 16.41 -2.32 -1.92
N ALA A 17 15.76 -1.59 -1.02
CA ALA A 17 16.43 -0.82 0.03
C ALA A 17 16.93 -1.70 1.19
N GLY A 18 16.41 -2.91 1.33
CA GLY A 18 16.83 -3.85 2.35
C GLY A 18 16.38 -5.27 2.05
N ASP A 19 17.24 -6.23 2.41
CA ASP A 19 16.97 -7.67 2.39
C ASP A 19 17.64 -8.26 3.63
N ARG A 20 16.85 -8.58 4.67
CA ARG A 20 17.33 -8.94 5.98
C ARG A 20 16.60 -10.14 6.55
N GLY A 21 17.29 -10.94 7.36
CA GLY A 21 16.73 -12.12 8.00
C GLY A 21 16.65 -13.32 7.07
N THR A 22 16.07 -14.39 7.55
CA THR A 22 15.88 -15.66 6.84
C THR A 22 14.54 -16.27 7.21
N GLY A 23 14.02 -17.19 6.38
CA GLY A 23 12.71 -17.84 6.60
C GLY A 23 11.66 -17.36 5.60
N PRO A 24 10.35 -17.46 5.95
CA PRO A 24 9.28 -17.00 5.07
C PRO A 24 9.47 -15.55 4.64
N VAL A 25 9.23 -15.28 3.36
CA VAL A 25 9.51 -13.95 2.79
C VAL A 25 8.37 -12.98 3.07
N VAL A 26 8.74 -11.76 3.49
CA VAL A 26 7.85 -10.62 3.64
C VAL A 26 8.37 -9.48 2.77
N VAL A 27 7.65 -9.15 1.70
CA VAL A 27 7.93 -7.99 0.84
C VAL A 27 7.13 -6.80 1.34
N MET A 28 7.79 -5.65 1.50
CA MET A 28 7.19 -4.43 2.08
C MET A 28 7.36 -3.25 1.14
N ILE A 29 6.26 -2.56 0.83
CA ILE A 29 6.23 -1.36 -0.02
C ILE A 29 5.57 -0.19 0.71
N HIS A 30 6.23 0.96 0.69
CA HIS A 30 5.86 2.16 1.44
C HIS A 30 4.82 3.03 0.73
N GLY A 31 4.42 4.13 1.35
CA GLY A 31 3.44 5.09 0.84
C GLY A 31 4.03 6.22 -0.01
N ILE A 32 3.14 7.11 -0.45
CA ILE A 32 3.51 8.31 -1.23
C ILE A 32 4.46 9.22 -0.43
N ALA A 33 5.36 9.90 -1.12
CA ALA A 33 6.32 10.86 -0.55
C ALA A 33 7.13 10.29 0.63
N SER A 34 7.51 9.01 0.56
CA SER A 34 8.27 8.32 1.59
C SER A 34 9.32 7.41 0.96
N SER A 35 9.90 6.53 1.77
CA SER A 35 10.83 5.48 1.38
C SER A 35 10.68 4.27 2.30
N SER A 36 11.50 3.27 2.11
CA SER A 36 11.55 2.06 2.95
C SER A 36 11.83 2.35 4.43
N VAL A 37 12.24 3.56 4.79
CA VAL A 37 12.35 4.04 6.18
C VAL A 37 11.02 3.92 6.94
N THR A 38 9.90 3.89 6.25
CA THR A 38 8.56 3.61 6.80
C THR A 38 8.56 2.36 7.66
N PHE A 39 9.36 1.35 7.32
CA PHE A 39 9.40 0.05 8.00
C PHE A 39 10.49 -0.04 9.08
N HIS A 40 11.13 1.08 9.44
CA HIS A 40 12.19 1.14 10.45
C HIS A 40 11.83 0.45 11.78
N HIS A 41 10.57 0.54 12.23
CA HIS A 41 10.11 -0.12 13.45
C HIS A 41 9.56 -1.52 13.21
N LEU A 42 9.25 -1.91 11.97
CA LEU A 42 8.63 -3.20 11.65
C LEU A 42 9.70 -4.28 11.38
N VAL A 43 10.70 -3.96 10.56
CA VAL A 43 11.75 -4.93 10.16
C VAL A 43 12.42 -5.59 11.38
N PRO A 44 12.87 -4.85 12.42
CA PRO A 44 13.49 -5.47 13.60
C PRO A 44 12.60 -6.43 14.37
N LEU A 45 11.28 -6.34 14.23
CA LEU A 45 10.33 -7.25 14.87
C LEU A 45 10.15 -8.57 14.09
N LEU A 46 10.55 -8.60 12.81
CA LEU A 46 10.33 -9.71 11.90
C LEU A 46 11.62 -10.43 11.47
N GLU A 47 12.74 -9.72 11.36
CA GLU A 47 13.98 -10.23 10.76
C GLU A 47 14.61 -11.44 11.46
N SER A 48 14.22 -11.71 12.71
CA SER A 48 14.68 -12.92 13.43
C SER A 48 13.98 -14.21 12.96
N SER A 49 12.82 -14.09 12.30
CA SER A 49 11.97 -15.23 11.90
C SER A 49 11.54 -15.20 10.44
N HIS A 50 11.75 -14.06 9.75
CA HIS A 50 11.33 -13.84 8.36
C HIS A 50 12.44 -13.17 7.57
N ARG A 51 12.48 -13.44 6.25
CA ARG A 51 13.28 -12.65 5.31
C ARG A 51 12.47 -11.42 4.92
N CYS A 52 12.91 -10.26 5.38
CA CYS A 52 12.27 -8.96 5.18
C CYS A 52 12.90 -8.24 3.99
N ILE A 53 12.14 -8.04 2.91
CA ILE A 53 12.57 -7.31 1.72
C ILE A 53 11.78 -6.01 1.67
N THR A 54 12.47 -4.87 1.72
CA THR A 54 11.87 -3.55 1.61
C THR A 54 12.18 -2.93 0.26
N ILE A 55 11.16 -2.43 -0.44
CA ILE A 55 11.27 -1.90 -1.81
C ILE A 55 10.75 -0.47 -1.81
N ASP A 56 11.54 0.44 -2.40
CA ASP A 56 11.10 1.80 -2.65
C ASP A 56 10.14 1.85 -3.84
N VAL A 57 9.04 2.58 -3.69
CA VAL A 57 7.99 2.69 -4.71
C VAL A 57 8.46 3.55 -5.88
N LEU A 58 8.01 3.26 -7.10
CA LEU A 58 8.35 4.00 -8.33
C LEU A 58 8.25 5.51 -8.14
N GLY A 59 9.33 6.23 -8.40
CA GLY A 59 9.43 7.69 -8.26
C GLY A 59 9.70 8.19 -6.84
N PHE A 60 9.91 7.30 -5.86
CA PHE A 60 10.19 7.65 -4.46
C PHE A 60 11.40 6.89 -3.92
N GLY A 61 11.98 7.41 -2.83
CA GLY A 61 13.21 6.87 -2.28
C GLY A 61 14.34 6.89 -3.32
N ASP A 62 15.01 5.74 -3.48
CA ASP A 62 16.06 5.55 -4.48
C ASP A 62 15.55 4.80 -5.74
N SER A 63 14.25 4.59 -5.85
CA SER A 63 13.65 4.02 -7.06
C SER A 63 13.66 5.00 -8.23
N PRO A 64 13.71 4.48 -9.48
CA PRO A 64 13.72 5.33 -10.67
C PRO A 64 12.42 6.15 -10.79
N ALA A 65 12.56 7.36 -11.37
CA ALA A 65 11.47 8.22 -11.79
C ALA A 65 11.54 8.42 -13.31
N PRO A 66 11.01 7.46 -14.11
CA PRO A 66 11.16 7.52 -15.56
C PRO A 66 10.48 8.74 -16.16
N GLU A 67 11.12 9.33 -17.16
CA GLU A 67 10.53 10.40 -17.95
C GLU A 67 9.28 9.87 -18.68
N GLY A 68 8.18 10.63 -18.62
CA GLY A 68 6.90 10.25 -19.24
C GLY A 68 6.09 9.22 -18.45
N ALA A 69 6.54 8.75 -17.28
CA ALA A 69 5.73 7.91 -16.40
C ALA A 69 4.49 8.67 -15.92
N THR A 70 3.36 7.98 -15.89
CA THR A 70 2.06 8.53 -15.48
C THR A 70 1.69 8.14 -14.05
N TYR A 71 2.45 7.26 -13.42
CA TYR A 71 2.31 6.81 -12.03
C TYR A 71 0.90 6.28 -11.71
N THR A 72 0.31 5.55 -12.65
CA THR A 72 -0.93 4.80 -12.41
C THR A 72 -0.68 3.59 -11.51
N LEU A 73 -1.75 3.03 -10.93
CA LEU A 73 -1.61 1.76 -10.19
C LEU A 73 -1.03 0.63 -11.05
N ASP A 74 -1.32 0.64 -12.35
CA ASP A 74 -0.80 -0.36 -13.29
C ASP A 74 0.71 -0.21 -13.51
N GLU A 75 1.22 1.01 -13.66
CA GLU A 75 2.66 1.26 -13.81
C GLU A 75 3.41 0.91 -12.51
N HIS A 76 2.90 1.32 -11.35
CA HIS A 76 3.46 0.96 -10.06
C HIS A 76 3.50 -0.57 -9.87
N ALA A 77 2.39 -1.26 -10.17
CA ALA A 77 2.30 -2.71 -10.03
C ALA A 77 3.19 -3.45 -11.03
N ALA A 78 3.36 -2.94 -12.25
CA ALA A 78 4.25 -3.52 -13.25
C ALA A 78 5.72 -3.40 -12.83
N ALA A 79 6.15 -2.26 -12.28
CA ALA A 79 7.49 -2.08 -11.75
C ALA A 79 7.75 -2.98 -10.53
N LEU A 80 6.76 -3.14 -9.65
CA LEU A 80 6.82 -4.09 -8.53
C LEU A 80 6.95 -5.53 -9.03
N ASP A 81 6.16 -5.95 -10.03
CA ASP A 81 6.22 -7.28 -10.65
C ASP A 81 7.61 -7.57 -11.24
N SER A 82 8.16 -6.64 -12.02
CA SER A 82 9.50 -6.78 -12.59
C SER A 82 10.57 -6.96 -11.50
N THR A 83 10.44 -6.22 -10.41
CA THR A 83 11.36 -6.28 -9.27
C THR A 83 11.22 -7.60 -8.52
N ILE A 84 10.00 -8.02 -8.18
CA ILE A 84 9.76 -9.29 -7.46
C ILE A 84 10.28 -10.49 -8.28
N ARG A 85 10.08 -10.49 -9.59
CA ARG A 85 10.65 -11.53 -10.46
C ARG A 85 12.17 -11.57 -10.44
N SER A 86 12.83 -10.41 -10.35
CA SER A 86 14.29 -10.35 -10.27
C SER A 86 14.85 -10.92 -8.97
N LEU A 87 14.01 -11.05 -7.91
CA LEU A 87 14.39 -11.61 -6.62
C LEU A 87 14.38 -13.15 -6.60
N ASP A 88 13.86 -13.81 -7.64
CA ASP A 88 13.77 -15.28 -7.79
C ASP A 88 13.18 -15.96 -6.53
N LEU A 89 12.06 -15.44 -6.04
CA LEU A 89 11.36 -15.99 -4.87
C LEU A 89 10.70 -17.32 -5.24
N ARG A 90 11.06 -18.40 -4.51
CA ARG A 90 10.60 -19.77 -4.81
C ARG A 90 9.25 -20.10 -4.22
N ASP A 91 8.99 -19.58 -3.04
CA ASP A 91 7.78 -19.86 -2.26
C ASP A 91 6.84 -18.64 -2.25
N PRO A 92 5.53 -18.85 -2.08
CA PRO A 92 4.60 -17.77 -1.87
C PRO A 92 4.99 -16.89 -0.67
N PHE A 93 4.89 -15.57 -0.85
CA PHE A 93 5.34 -14.60 0.14
C PHE A 93 4.18 -13.76 0.71
N THR A 94 4.41 -13.12 1.85
CA THR A 94 3.51 -12.09 2.40
C THR A 94 3.87 -10.74 1.79
N LEU A 95 2.87 -10.05 1.21
CA LEU A 95 3.05 -8.69 0.70
C LEU A 95 2.41 -7.69 1.68
N VAL A 96 3.22 -6.77 2.20
CA VAL A 96 2.82 -5.69 3.10
C VAL A 96 2.87 -4.37 2.35
N GLY A 97 1.75 -3.68 2.23
CA GLY A 97 1.68 -2.34 1.64
C GLY A 97 1.20 -1.31 2.66
N HIS A 98 1.88 -0.15 2.72
CA HIS A 98 1.47 0.97 3.56
C HIS A 98 0.95 2.12 2.70
N SER A 99 -0.19 2.72 3.05
CA SER A 99 -0.76 3.89 2.37
C SER A 99 -0.90 3.66 0.85
N LEU A 100 -0.29 4.47 -0.03
CA LEU A 100 -0.24 4.22 -1.49
C LEU A 100 0.28 2.81 -1.79
N GLY A 101 1.29 2.32 -1.07
CA GLY A 101 1.81 0.96 -1.23
C GLY A 101 0.75 -0.11 -1.02
N SER A 102 -0.27 0.14 -0.19
CA SER A 102 -1.38 -0.80 0.00
C SER A 102 -2.28 -0.90 -1.23
N LEU A 103 -2.49 0.19 -1.96
CA LEU A 103 -3.25 0.21 -3.21
C LEU A 103 -2.48 -0.53 -4.32
N ILE A 104 -1.16 -0.31 -4.39
CA ILE A 104 -0.25 -1.01 -5.30
C ILE A 104 -0.25 -2.51 -4.99
N ALA A 105 -0.14 -2.88 -3.70
CA ALA A 105 -0.17 -4.27 -3.25
C ALA A 105 -1.49 -4.96 -3.60
N ALA A 106 -2.63 -4.28 -3.45
CA ALA A 106 -3.94 -4.79 -3.85
C ALA A 106 -4.02 -5.02 -5.37
N ARG A 107 -3.53 -4.08 -6.18
CA ARG A 107 -3.44 -4.21 -7.65
C ARG A 107 -2.56 -5.39 -8.05
N TYR A 108 -1.38 -5.52 -7.46
CA TYR A 108 -0.47 -6.64 -7.68
C TYR A 108 -1.17 -7.97 -7.33
N ALA A 109 -1.73 -8.09 -6.14
CA ALA A 109 -2.38 -9.31 -5.65
C ALA A 109 -3.58 -9.74 -6.51
N SER A 110 -4.31 -8.80 -7.10
CA SER A 110 -5.45 -9.08 -7.98
C SER A 110 -5.07 -9.86 -9.24
N THR A 111 -3.83 -9.74 -9.69
CA THR A 111 -3.29 -10.35 -10.92
C THR A 111 -2.29 -11.49 -10.67
N HIS A 112 -1.64 -11.55 -9.49
CA HIS A 112 -0.58 -12.51 -9.13
C HIS A 112 -1.02 -13.49 -8.02
N ARG A 113 -2.13 -14.18 -8.24
CA ARG A 113 -2.86 -14.97 -7.23
C ARG A 113 -2.08 -16.14 -6.62
N ARG A 114 -1.07 -16.65 -7.31
CA ARG A 114 -0.30 -17.85 -6.89
C ARG A 114 1.02 -17.49 -6.21
N GLU A 115 1.43 -16.26 -6.28
CA GLU A 115 2.71 -15.79 -5.75
C GLU A 115 2.60 -15.35 -4.29
N LEU A 116 1.39 -15.09 -3.81
CA LEU A 116 1.15 -14.60 -2.47
C LEU A 116 0.62 -15.68 -1.54
N ALA A 117 1.16 -15.72 -0.33
CA ALA A 117 0.60 -16.45 0.82
C ALA A 117 -0.42 -15.57 1.57
N ARG A 118 -0.20 -14.26 1.61
CA ARG A 118 -0.99 -13.30 2.40
C ARG A 118 -0.82 -11.88 1.88
N LEU A 119 -1.85 -11.06 2.01
CA LEU A 119 -1.81 -9.62 1.75
C LEU A 119 -2.09 -8.84 3.03
N VAL A 120 -1.20 -7.93 3.42
CA VAL A 120 -1.36 -7.06 4.60
C VAL A 120 -1.38 -5.61 4.15
N LEU A 121 -2.51 -4.96 4.35
CA LEU A 121 -2.76 -3.56 3.96
C LEU A 121 -2.73 -2.68 5.22
N VAL A 122 -1.74 -1.80 5.31
CA VAL A 122 -1.52 -0.95 6.47
C VAL A 122 -1.95 0.47 6.15
N SER A 123 -2.88 1.02 6.93
CA SER A 123 -3.36 2.40 6.77
C SER A 123 -3.81 2.71 5.33
N SER A 124 -4.59 1.81 4.75
CA SER A 124 -4.99 1.84 3.34
C SER A 124 -6.05 2.92 3.08
N PRO A 125 -5.78 3.92 2.23
CA PRO A 125 -6.74 4.98 1.89
C PRO A 125 -7.71 4.49 0.81
N ILE A 126 -8.65 3.63 1.19
CA ILE A 126 -9.63 3.05 0.26
C ILE A 126 -10.76 4.05 0.06
N TYR A 127 -10.73 4.74 -1.06
CA TYR A 127 -11.73 5.73 -1.45
C TYR A 127 -12.70 5.16 -2.47
N LEU A 128 -13.96 5.49 -2.30
CA LEU A 128 -15.02 5.14 -3.23
C LEU A 128 -15.51 6.39 -3.95
N PRO A 129 -15.90 6.26 -5.22
CA PRO A 129 -16.56 7.36 -5.91
C PRO A 129 -17.78 7.84 -5.09
N PRO A 130 -17.98 9.17 -4.94
CA PRO A 130 -19.09 9.72 -4.14
C PRO A 130 -20.46 9.17 -4.53
N GLU A 131 -20.63 8.79 -5.80
CA GLU A 131 -21.88 8.24 -6.36
C GLU A 131 -22.23 6.86 -5.80
N VAL A 132 -21.22 6.10 -5.36
CA VAL A 132 -21.37 4.75 -4.80
C VAL A 132 -21.69 4.80 -3.31
N LEU A 133 -21.38 5.92 -2.64
CA LEU A 133 -21.60 6.10 -1.22
C LEU A 133 -23.07 6.44 -0.94
N GLY A 134 -23.73 5.61 -0.14
CA GLY A 134 -25.14 5.80 0.24
C GLY A 134 -25.35 6.98 1.19
N ASP A 135 -24.41 7.23 2.11
CA ASP A 135 -24.51 8.27 3.13
C ASP A 135 -24.07 9.64 2.62
N ARG A 136 -24.80 10.70 3.01
CA ARG A 136 -24.49 12.10 2.62
C ARG A 136 -23.21 12.61 3.28
N LEU A 137 -22.92 12.17 4.52
CA LEU A 137 -21.71 12.58 5.24
C LEU A 137 -20.46 11.93 4.62
N ASP A 138 -20.56 10.65 4.26
CA ASP A 138 -19.46 9.95 3.57
C ASP A 138 -19.16 10.61 2.22
N ARG A 139 -20.20 10.98 1.44
CA ARG A 139 -20.02 11.73 0.18
C ARG A 139 -19.35 13.08 0.39
N ALA A 140 -19.77 13.84 1.40
CA ALA A 140 -19.19 15.15 1.71
C ALA A 140 -17.72 15.00 2.16
N SER A 141 -17.41 14.00 2.98
CA SER A 141 -16.06 13.70 3.42
C SER A 141 -15.16 13.34 2.24
N MET A 142 -15.61 12.52 1.29
CA MET A 142 -14.85 12.18 0.09
C MET A 142 -14.59 13.41 -0.79
N GLY A 143 -15.61 14.27 -0.98
CA GLY A 143 -15.43 15.54 -1.68
C GLY A 143 -14.37 16.43 -1.03
N ALA A 144 -14.32 16.49 0.30
CA ALA A 144 -13.32 17.23 1.04
C ALA A 144 -11.89 16.64 0.83
N TYR A 145 -11.73 15.32 0.86
CA TYR A 145 -10.43 14.69 0.56
C TYR A 145 -9.94 15.04 -0.85
N PHE A 146 -10.77 14.93 -1.86
CA PHE A 146 -10.38 15.26 -3.23
C PHE A 146 -10.05 16.75 -3.39
N SER A 147 -10.78 17.64 -2.73
CA SER A 147 -10.48 19.09 -2.73
C SER A 147 -9.12 19.38 -2.07
N VAL A 148 -8.80 18.71 -0.96
CA VAL A 148 -7.48 18.82 -0.32
C VAL A 148 -6.38 18.31 -1.25
N TYR A 149 -6.57 17.19 -1.92
CA TYR A 149 -5.58 16.64 -2.85
C TYR A 149 -5.36 17.56 -4.07
N GLU A 150 -6.44 18.11 -4.62
CA GLU A 150 -6.35 19.11 -5.69
C GLU A 150 -5.60 20.36 -5.23
N PHE A 151 -5.90 20.86 -4.03
CA PHE A 151 -5.17 21.99 -3.44
C PHE A 151 -3.68 21.69 -3.30
N LEU A 152 -3.31 20.54 -2.76
CA LEU A 152 -1.92 20.13 -2.59
C LEU A 152 -1.18 20.06 -3.94
N ARG A 153 -1.82 19.51 -4.97
CA ARG A 153 -1.23 19.43 -6.32
C ARG A 153 -1.07 20.79 -6.97
N SER A 154 -2.03 21.69 -6.75
CA SER A 154 -2.06 23.01 -7.41
C SER A 154 -1.15 24.05 -6.70
N ASN A 155 -0.65 23.74 -5.49
CA ASN A 155 0.13 24.67 -4.67
C ASN A 155 1.49 24.04 -4.28
N ALA A 156 2.37 23.84 -5.27
CA ALA A 156 3.64 23.12 -5.09
C ALA A 156 4.51 23.69 -3.97
N ASP A 157 4.76 25.01 -3.98
CA ASP A 157 5.60 25.68 -2.98
C ASP A 157 5.06 25.52 -1.55
N PHE A 158 3.73 25.69 -1.39
CA PHE A 158 3.08 25.50 -0.09
C PHE A 158 3.21 24.06 0.39
N THR A 159 2.95 23.10 -0.49
CA THR A 159 2.95 21.67 -0.19
C THR A 159 4.36 21.20 0.18
N GLN A 160 5.39 21.60 -0.58
CA GLN A 160 6.78 21.23 -0.31
C GLN A 160 7.28 21.86 1.00
N ARG A 161 7.01 23.15 1.25
CA ARG A 161 7.39 23.81 2.51
C ARG A 161 6.71 23.19 3.72
N THR A 162 5.42 22.86 3.61
CA THR A 162 4.66 22.20 4.67
C THR A 162 5.19 20.80 4.94
N ALA A 163 5.46 20.02 3.89
CA ALA A 163 6.06 18.70 4.00
C ALA A 163 7.44 18.77 4.68
N ALA A 164 8.29 19.72 4.28
CA ALA A 164 9.61 19.93 4.90
C ALA A 164 9.51 20.31 6.39
N ALA A 165 8.57 21.19 6.75
CA ALA A 165 8.33 21.56 8.15
C ALA A 165 7.85 20.38 8.99
N LEU A 166 6.95 19.55 8.45
CA LEU A 166 6.48 18.32 9.10
C LEU A 166 7.59 17.28 9.23
N ALA A 167 8.41 17.11 8.19
CA ALA A 167 9.55 16.20 8.21
C ALA A 167 10.59 16.59 9.27
N ALA A 168 10.82 17.88 9.47
CA ALA A 168 11.78 18.38 10.46
C ALA A 168 11.40 18.04 11.92
N VAL A 169 10.10 17.88 12.21
CA VAL A 169 9.60 17.53 13.55
C VAL A 169 9.15 16.06 13.63
N ALA A 170 9.25 15.31 12.53
CA ALA A 170 8.86 13.91 12.50
C ALA A 170 9.83 13.07 13.36
N PRO A 171 9.31 12.10 14.13
CA PRO A 171 10.15 11.25 14.99
C PRO A 171 11.00 10.25 14.19
N ILE A 172 10.64 9.99 12.95
CA ILE A 172 11.41 9.17 12.01
C ILE A 172 11.92 10.10 10.91
N LYS A 173 13.24 10.22 10.78
CA LYS A 173 13.85 11.03 9.70
C LYS A 173 13.46 10.43 8.34
N ASN A 174 13.19 11.30 7.37
CA ASN A 174 12.85 10.93 5.98
C ASN A 174 11.57 10.07 5.83
N VAL A 175 10.69 10.01 6.84
CA VAL A 175 9.39 9.31 6.73
C VAL A 175 8.42 10.06 5.81
N LEU A 176 8.63 11.37 5.64
CA LEU A 176 7.95 12.21 4.66
C LEU A 176 9.04 12.99 3.91
N GLU A 177 9.22 12.65 2.63
CA GLU A 177 10.24 13.26 1.78
C GLU A 177 9.58 13.78 0.51
N LEU A 178 9.41 15.08 0.44
CA LEU A 178 8.87 15.77 -0.72
C LEU A 178 9.80 16.90 -1.13
N SER A 179 10.29 16.81 -2.37
CA SER A 179 11.26 17.74 -2.96
C SER A 179 10.93 17.97 -4.43
N GLU A 180 11.68 18.83 -5.09
CA GLU A 180 11.55 19.02 -6.55
C GLU A 180 11.79 17.71 -7.34
N LYS A 181 12.69 16.85 -6.86
CA LYS A 181 13.04 15.56 -7.49
C LYS A 181 11.84 14.63 -7.61
N ASN A 182 10.98 14.55 -6.59
CA ASN A 182 9.84 13.64 -6.55
C ASN A 182 8.49 14.34 -6.60
N TRP A 183 8.47 15.66 -6.93
CA TRP A 183 7.23 16.43 -7.06
C TRP A 183 6.30 15.88 -8.15
N GLN A 184 6.82 15.59 -9.35
CA GLN A 184 6.03 15.01 -10.42
C GLN A 184 5.51 13.61 -10.09
N PRO A 185 6.32 12.66 -9.60
CA PRO A 185 5.84 11.40 -9.04
C PRO A 185 4.74 11.56 -8.00
N PHE A 186 4.90 12.49 -7.05
CA PHE A 186 3.91 12.76 -6.01
C PHE A 186 2.58 13.23 -6.61
N MET A 187 2.61 14.25 -7.44
CA MET A 187 1.42 14.85 -8.04
C MET A 187 0.64 13.84 -8.91
N LEU A 188 1.38 13.07 -9.72
CA LEU A 188 0.77 12.09 -10.62
C LEU A 188 0.28 10.84 -9.88
N SER A 189 1.01 10.34 -8.87
CA SER A 189 0.52 9.23 -8.03
C SER A 189 -0.73 9.62 -7.24
N LEU A 190 -0.80 10.86 -6.73
CA LEU A 190 -1.99 11.35 -6.05
C LEU A 190 -3.20 11.29 -6.98
N LYS A 191 -3.06 11.83 -8.20
CA LYS A 191 -4.12 11.89 -9.20
C LYS A 191 -4.47 10.53 -9.80
N ASN A 192 -3.46 9.79 -10.28
CA ASN A 192 -3.66 8.62 -11.14
C ASN A 192 -3.67 7.29 -10.38
N ALA A 193 -3.23 7.26 -9.12
CA ALA A 193 -3.24 6.06 -8.29
C ALA A 193 -4.18 6.18 -7.09
N ILE A 194 -4.17 7.30 -6.34
CA ILE A 194 -5.00 7.45 -5.14
C ILE A 194 -6.41 7.91 -5.48
N GLU A 195 -6.58 8.98 -6.26
CA GLU A 195 -7.90 9.52 -6.61
C GLU A 195 -8.65 8.66 -7.63
N SER A 196 -7.92 8.03 -8.55
CA SER A 196 -8.48 7.19 -9.64
C SER A 196 -8.42 5.69 -9.32
N GLN A 197 -8.34 5.33 -8.04
CA GLN A 197 -8.15 3.96 -7.60
C GLN A 197 -9.32 3.03 -7.94
N THR A 198 -8.99 1.76 -8.14
CA THR A 198 -9.95 0.66 -8.32
C THR A 198 -9.81 -0.40 -7.24
N THR A 199 -9.31 0.00 -6.07
CA THR A 199 -8.86 -0.89 -4.99
C THR A 199 -9.94 -1.87 -4.53
N LEU A 200 -11.20 -1.43 -4.41
CA LEU A 200 -12.30 -2.33 -4.06
C LEU A 200 -12.47 -3.45 -5.09
N ALA A 201 -12.42 -3.12 -6.39
CA ALA A 201 -12.50 -4.11 -7.46
C ALA A 201 -11.28 -5.04 -7.47
N ASP A 202 -10.10 -4.53 -7.15
CA ASP A 202 -8.88 -5.34 -7.04
C ASP A 202 -8.99 -6.32 -5.87
N LEU A 203 -9.36 -5.86 -4.68
CA LEU A 203 -9.52 -6.68 -3.49
C LEU A 203 -10.57 -7.80 -3.69
N SER A 204 -11.66 -7.52 -4.41
CA SER A 204 -12.67 -8.55 -4.73
C SER A 204 -12.12 -9.73 -5.56
N ARG A 205 -11.01 -9.53 -6.27
CA ARG A 205 -10.34 -10.54 -7.09
C ARG A 205 -9.22 -11.28 -6.35
N VAL A 206 -8.74 -10.76 -5.24
CA VAL A 206 -7.73 -11.41 -4.40
C VAL A 206 -8.32 -12.70 -3.82
N ARG A 207 -7.50 -13.75 -3.70
CA ARG A 207 -7.94 -15.08 -3.22
C ARG A 207 -7.17 -15.55 -1.98
N VAL A 208 -6.14 -14.82 -1.60
CA VAL A 208 -5.38 -15.08 -0.36
C VAL A 208 -6.01 -14.30 0.80
N PRO A 209 -5.73 -14.67 2.06
CA PRO A 209 -6.15 -13.89 3.21
C PRO A 209 -5.65 -12.46 3.13
N ILE A 210 -6.53 -11.51 3.47
CA ILE A 210 -6.22 -10.09 3.52
C ILE A 210 -6.39 -9.61 4.96
N ASP A 211 -5.37 -8.93 5.47
CA ASP A 211 -5.44 -8.24 6.74
C ASP A 211 -5.38 -6.73 6.54
N LEU A 212 -6.39 -6.03 7.06
CA LEU A 212 -6.40 -4.56 7.14
C LEU A 212 -5.91 -4.15 8.52
N VAL A 213 -4.76 -3.49 8.62
CA VAL A 213 -4.20 -3.01 9.90
C VAL A 213 -4.17 -1.49 9.88
N TYR A 214 -4.89 -0.82 10.77
CA TYR A 214 -4.99 0.63 10.73
C TYR A 214 -5.13 1.28 12.10
N GLY A 215 -4.66 2.52 12.18
CA GLY A 215 -4.80 3.35 13.36
C GLY A 215 -6.20 3.94 13.50
N ALA A 216 -6.76 3.92 14.73
CA ALA A 216 -8.08 4.51 14.99
C ALA A 216 -8.14 6.04 14.81
N LEU A 217 -6.98 6.71 14.77
CA LEU A 217 -6.82 8.16 14.60
C LEU A 217 -6.23 8.51 13.22
N ASP A 218 -6.25 7.59 12.27
CA ASP A 218 -5.72 7.82 10.93
C ASP A 218 -6.65 8.75 10.13
N PRO A 219 -6.21 9.95 9.76
CA PRO A 219 -7.05 10.94 9.09
C PRO A 219 -7.30 10.62 7.61
N PHE A 220 -6.56 9.67 7.03
CA PHE A 220 -6.69 9.30 5.62
C PHE A 220 -7.62 8.12 5.37
N LEU A 221 -8.21 7.56 6.43
CA LEU A 221 -9.19 6.48 6.30
C LEU A 221 -10.58 7.05 6.01
N ALA A 222 -11.18 6.59 4.92
CA ALA A 222 -12.58 6.88 4.61
C ALA A 222 -13.48 5.78 5.21
N PRO A 223 -14.31 6.09 6.21
CA PRO A 223 -15.12 5.08 6.90
C PRO A 223 -16.01 4.26 5.95
N GLY A 224 -16.65 4.89 4.97
CA GLY A 224 -17.50 4.21 4.00
C GLY A 224 -16.77 3.19 3.14
N GLY A 225 -15.55 3.51 2.68
CA GLY A 225 -14.71 2.59 1.92
C GLY A 225 -14.25 1.40 2.75
N LEU A 226 -13.80 1.67 3.96
CA LEU A 226 -13.35 0.64 4.89
C LEU A 226 -14.46 -0.34 5.24
N ALA A 227 -15.65 0.15 5.60
CA ALA A 227 -16.80 -0.68 5.97
C ALA A 227 -17.23 -1.66 4.87
N ILE A 228 -17.10 -1.26 3.59
CA ILE A 228 -17.41 -2.15 2.46
C ILE A 228 -16.35 -3.24 2.30
N VAL A 229 -15.07 -2.89 2.44
CA VAL A 229 -13.99 -3.88 2.32
C VAL A 229 -14.02 -4.88 3.47
N GLU A 230 -14.38 -4.48 4.67
CA GLU A 230 -14.56 -5.35 5.83
C GLU A 230 -15.64 -6.42 5.65
N GLN A 231 -16.56 -6.23 4.71
CA GLN A 231 -17.59 -7.24 4.37
C GLN A 231 -17.08 -8.35 3.42
N LEU A 232 -15.89 -8.18 2.83
CA LEU A 232 -15.31 -9.23 1.98
C LEU A 232 -14.90 -10.44 2.85
N ARG A 233 -15.32 -11.65 2.48
CA ARG A 233 -15.16 -12.89 3.28
C ARG A 233 -13.73 -13.24 3.68
N HIS A 234 -12.74 -12.78 2.93
CA HIS A 234 -11.32 -13.09 3.14
C HIS A 234 -10.55 -11.92 3.75
N VAL A 235 -11.26 -10.91 4.27
CA VAL A 235 -10.68 -9.73 4.92
C VAL A 235 -10.87 -9.83 6.44
N THR A 236 -9.78 -9.61 7.17
CA THR A 236 -9.77 -9.46 8.62
C THR A 236 -9.25 -8.06 8.96
N SER A 237 -9.97 -7.33 9.81
CA SER A 237 -9.60 -5.96 10.20
C SER A 237 -8.99 -5.92 11.60
N HIS A 238 -7.91 -5.15 11.74
CA HIS A 238 -7.16 -4.94 12.97
C HIS A 238 -7.06 -3.44 13.26
N ARG A 239 -8.00 -2.91 14.04
CA ARG A 239 -8.03 -1.51 14.46
C ARG A 239 -7.14 -1.29 15.67
N VAL A 240 -6.16 -0.39 15.57
CA VAL A 240 -5.19 -0.08 16.64
C VAL A 240 -5.55 1.26 17.30
N SER A 241 -5.98 1.22 18.55
CA SER A 241 -6.39 2.42 19.31
C SER A 241 -5.24 3.37 19.58
N GLY A 242 -5.49 4.68 19.47
CA GLY A 242 -4.52 5.74 19.78
C GLY A 242 -3.34 5.84 18.79
N VAL A 243 -3.52 5.35 17.57
CA VAL A 243 -2.50 5.36 16.51
C VAL A 243 -3.04 6.10 15.29
N ALA A 244 -2.19 6.88 14.63
CA ALA A 244 -2.46 7.57 13.38
C ALA A 244 -1.86 6.82 12.18
N HIS A 245 -1.61 7.51 11.07
CA HIS A 245 -1.24 6.94 9.76
C HIS A 245 0.15 6.28 9.70
N ILE A 246 1.14 6.87 10.38
CA ILE A 246 2.55 6.45 10.26
C ILE A 246 2.82 5.18 11.07
N ILE A 247 3.62 4.26 10.53
CA ILE A 247 4.03 3.02 11.21
C ILE A 247 5.03 3.35 12.34
N ARG A 248 4.48 3.73 13.50
CA ARG A 248 5.22 3.89 14.76
C ARG A 248 5.23 2.56 15.54
N PRO A 249 5.98 2.44 16.66
CA PRO A 249 6.17 1.16 17.35
C PRO A 249 4.89 0.38 17.63
N LYS A 250 3.81 1.04 18.04
CA LYS A 250 2.54 0.38 18.35
C LYS A 250 1.85 -0.20 17.12
N LEU A 251 1.86 0.52 15.99
CA LEU A 251 1.32 0.03 14.73
C LEU A 251 2.23 -1.06 14.15
N ALA A 252 3.55 -0.88 14.22
CA ALA A 252 4.53 -1.88 13.80
C ALA A 252 4.34 -3.21 14.55
N ALA A 253 4.14 -3.16 15.88
CA ALA A 253 3.87 -4.36 16.68
C ALA A 253 2.57 -5.07 16.26
N ALA A 254 1.52 -4.31 15.93
CA ALA A 254 0.27 -4.89 15.43
C ALA A 254 0.46 -5.56 14.06
N VAL A 255 1.19 -4.92 13.14
CA VAL A 255 1.51 -5.49 11.82
C VAL A 255 2.39 -6.74 11.97
N ALA A 256 3.43 -6.68 12.82
CA ALA A 256 4.30 -7.83 13.07
C ALA A 256 3.52 -9.02 13.62
N LYS A 257 2.62 -8.78 14.58
CA LYS A 257 1.74 -9.82 15.12
C LYS A 257 0.93 -10.48 14.01
N VAL A 258 0.30 -9.68 13.14
CA VAL A 258 -0.49 -10.19 12.01
C VAL A 258 0.38 -11.02 11.07
N VAL A 259 1.60 -10.59 10.74
CA VAL A 259 2.51 -11.32 9.84
C VAL A 259 2.93 -12.67 10.43
N VAL A 260 3.21 -12.72 11.73
CA VAL A 260 3.72 -13.93 12.43
C VAL A 260 2.60 -14.94 12.71
N GLU A 261 1.40 -14.47 13.06
CA GLU A 261 0.28 -15.35 13.35
C GLU A 261 -0.28 -15.97 12.05
N PRO A 262 -0.70 -17.24 12.08
CA PRO A 262 -1.36 -17.83 10.91
C PRO A 262 -2.61 -17.02 10.56
N PRO A 263 -2.92 -16.85 9.26
CA PRO A 263 -4.12 -16.13 8.85
C PRO A 263 -5.37 -16.79 9.43
N SER A 264 -6.32 -15.96 9.88
CA SER A 264 -7.63 -16.44 10.31
C SER A 264 -8.29 -17.19 9.15
N ILE A 265 -8.40 -18.52 9.25
CA ILE A 265 -9.04 -19.36 8.24
C ILE A 265 -10.54 -19.10 8.32
N VAL A 266 -11.04 -18.20 7.48
CA VAL A 266 -12.47 -18.25 7.15
C VAL A 266 -12.65 -19.51 6.31
N HIS A 267 -13.22 -20.55 6.90
CA HIS A 267 -13.56 -21.80 6.21
C HIS A 267 -14.35 -21.43 4.95
N LEU A 268 -13.74 -21.62 3.80
CA LEU A 268 -14.47 -21.84 2.56
C LEU A 268 -15.24 -23.15 2.76
N ALA A 269 -16.46 -23.05 3.30
CA ALA A 269 -17.38 -24.18 3.35
C ALA A 269 -17.51 -24.64 1.89
N GLY A 270 -16.94 -25.80 1.62
CA GLY A 270 -17.01 -26.43 0.33
C GLY A 270 -18.47 -26.54 -0.08
N SER A 271 -18.74 -26.18 -1.33
CA SER A 271 -19.92 -26.67 -2.03
C SER A 271 -19.92 -28.18 -1.93
N GLY A 272 -20.68 -28.71 -0.94
CA GLY A 272 -20.96 -30.12 -0.85
C GLY A 272 -21.73 -30.52 -2.09
N GLU A 273 -21.09 -31.23 -2.99
CA GLU A 273 -21.77 -32.17 -3.84
C GLU A 273 -22.34 -33.25 -2.91
N GLN A 274 -23.64 -33.30 -2.78
CA GLN A 274 -24.36 -34.46 -2.30
C GLN A 274 -24.68 -35.35 -3.52
N PRO A 275 -24.63 -36.68 -3.34
CA PRO A 275 -24.74 -37.69 -4.39
C PRO A 275 -26.14 -37.78 -5.02
#